data_bdf0f960fa600e682bce40d89135db08
#
_entry.id   bdf0f960fa600e682bce40d89135db08
#
_cell.length_a   1.000
_cell.length_b   1.000
_cell.length_c   1.000
_cell.angle_alpha   90.00
_cell.angle_beta   90.00
_cell.angle_gamma   90.00
#
_symmetry.space_group_name_H-M   'P 1'
#
loop_
_entity.id
_entity.type
_entity.pdbx_description
1 polymer ?
#
loop_
_entity_poly.entity_id
_entity_poly.type
_entity_poly.pdbx_seq_one_letter_code
_entity_poly.pdbx_strand_id
1 'polypeptide(L)'
;MKKLFVTILFLSVCVLTFAAPKKGKSNNIKLDPKKKFAIEGVELGSLEWTQRYASLNDKGEIIWKYDTGGDWLHYGWDLCGTDMSQYAGIKIEFTSKEKQDIRFVVKNPAAVGDWTFPTEDGNVMYVMFNGTGKWYGDMKNPDPAKGYELYFLVEAKNKYSKTAIKSIELLSKEDYPDADELKIFGVPFGSQLWSAKVIGNEITWQKGATGGDAGWNFAGIDLSKYDRVRIEIESNNAPRLGLRICDANHNNWHGYDNQIEPNVYEVDLSGEGASWLGDNAGPFDKSKGLKIFLQTWVDNNKPLPKDYKTIVKSIQLLKGKRVINENLMIEGAAFGTSGWSYKFYDGGVIEWDGKNKDAAAGWNVKGVDFSKYKKIRIELSPESANLPLVLRFAQNKGKCEKYFYQVAPNVLEAKLDGSDYDMTSENEKWNDSLGIEEINVRLWGAKAVKAGDRTIVKSVTLLKEDNEIPQPESLVLNGAKLGSKKMRVWLDENFAINWNNAKTDYSMCGWKLEKLDGDILEIKVTSTDVPLRLRIREYANKNESSWLDDGTHIFRINLKDKKQESRGSWKASEWNKNTKAFDFSQGCEIVLEPVNGVFKDGKKTVVEYIKVE
;
A
#
# COMPACT_ATOMS: atom_id res chain seq x y z
N MET A 1 -11.06 46.20 36.35
CA MET A 1 -10.24 47.15 35.58
C MET A 1 -8.94 46.46 35.18
N LYS A 2 -8.84 45.95 33.93
CA LYS A 2 -7.56 45.69 33.23
C LYS A 2 -7.90 45.77 31.75
N LYS A 3 -7.28 46.74 31.09
CA LYS A 3 -7.50 47.11 29.69
C LYS A 3 -6.84 46.09 28.78
N LEU A 4 -7.61 45.60 27.81
CA LEU A 4 -7.14 44.77 26.70
C LEU A 4 -6.63 45.72 25.61
N PHE A 5 -5.34 45.63 25.22
CA PHE A 5 -4.77 46.31 24.07
C PHE A 5 -4.94 45.41 22.85
N VAL A 6 -5.72 45.88 21.90
CA VAL A 6 -5.82 45.29 20.55
C VAL A 6 -4.88 46.07 19.66
N THR A 7 -3.84 45.41 19.18
CA THR A 7 -2.90 45.95 18.17
C THR A 7 -3.45 45.63 16.79
N ILE A 8 -3.92 46.64 16.09
CA ILE A 8 -4.34 46.54 14.68
C ILE A 8 -3.09 46.76 13.80
N LEU A 9 -2.72 45.73 13.05
CA LEU A 9 -1.65 45.80 12.07
C LEU A 9 -2.23 46.30 10.74
N PHE A 10 -1.88 47.51 10.36
CA PHE A 10 -2.21 48.08 9.04
C PHE A 10 -1.26 47.47 8.00
N LEU A 11 -1.79 46.65 7.08
CA LEU A 11 -1.11 46.28 5.85
C LEU A 11 -1.28 47.41 4.83
N SER A 12 -0.20 48.12 4.56
CA SER A 12 -0.14 49.09 3.46
C SER A 12 0.00 48.33 2.13
N VAL A 13 -1.06 48.30 1.35
CA VAL A 13 -1.02 47.81 -0.03
C VAL A 13 -0.44 48.95 -0.89
N CYS A 14 0.81 48.86 -1.28
CA CYS A 14 1.37 49.69 -2.35
C CYS A 14 0.82 49.25 -3.69
N VAL A 15 -0.13 49.98 -4.22
CA VAL A 15 -0.56 49.84 -5.63
C VAL A 15 0.51 50.49 -6.52
N LEU A 16 1.38 49.66 -7.08
CA LEU A 16 2.26 50.08 -8.16
C LEU A 16 1.45 50.15 -9.46
N THR A 17 1.07 51.35 -9.86
CA THR A 17 0.53 51.63 -11.20
C THR A 17 1.67 51.48 -12.21
N PHE A 18 1.70 50.38 -12.93
CA PHE A 18 2.56 50.24 -14.09
C PHE A 18 2.00 51.11 -15.23
N ALA A 19 2.72 52.19 -15.55
CA ALA A 19 2.52 52.90 -16.79
C ALA A 19 2.83 51.97 -17.96
N ALA A 20 1.90 51.88 -18.92
CA ALA A 20 2.11 51.08 -20.12
C ALA A 20 3.39 51.54 -20.85
N PRO A 21 4.29 50.65 -21.23
CA PRO A 21 5.48 51.05 -21.95
C PRO A 21 5.09 51.56 -23.35
N LYS A 22 5.56 52.75 -23.67
CA LYS A 22 5.54 53.29 -25.04
C LYS A 22 6.19 52.24 -25.96
N LYS A 23 5.51 51.87 -27.06
CA LYS A 23 6.09 51.06 -28.13
C LYS A 23 7.39 51.69 -28.63
N GLY A 24 8.50 51.32 -28.02
CA GLY A 24 9.82 51.57 -28.55
C GLY A 24 10.03 50.67 -29.75
N LYS A 25 10.63 51.16 -30.80
CA LYS A 25 11.04 50.40 -31.98
C LYS A 25 11.85 49.20 -31.49
N SER A 26 11.37 48.00 -31.80
CA SER A 26 12.08 46.75 -31.57
C SER A 26 13.41 46.80 -32.33
N ASN A 27 14.48 47.10 -31.63
CA ASN A 27 15.82 46.79 -32.13
C ASN A 27 15.90 45.24 -32.05
N ASN A 28 15.74 44.58 -33.20
CA ASN A 28 16.03 43.19 -33.37
C ASN A 28 17.56 42.98 -33.11
N ILE A 29 17.94 42.84 -31.85
CA ILE A 29 19.24 42.31 -31.49
C ILE A 29 19.21 40.87 -31.94
N LYS A 30 19.85 40.55 -33.07
CA LYS A 30 20.14 39.16 -33.44
C LYS A 30 21.00 38.59 -32.33
N LEU A 31 20.40 37.77 -31.49
CA LEU A 31 21.16 37.00 -30.50
C LEU A 31 22.14 36.11 -31.27
N ASP A 32 23.42 36.21 -30.96
CA ASP A 32 24.45 35.32 -31.49
C ASP A 32 24.09 33.87 -31.07
N PRO A 33 23.84 32.97 -32.04
CA PRO A 33 23.46 31.61 -31.70
C PRO A 33 24.49 30.88 -30.82
N LYS A 34 25.77 31.18 -30.97
CA LYS A 34 26.83 30.61 -30.15
C LYS A 34 26.67 30.98 -28.67
N LYS A 35 26.35 32.27 -28.41
CA LYS A 35 26.11 32.75 -27.04
C LYS A 35 24.80 32.26 -26.48
N LYS A 36 23.78 32.06 -27.33
CA LYS A 36 22.50 31.49 -26.92
C LYS A 36 22.65 30.05 -26.37
N PHE A 37 23.57 29.28 -26.91
CA PHE A 37 23.83 27.92 -26.51
C PHE A 37 25.16 27.80 -25.75
N ALA A 38 25.61 28.86 -25.10
CA ALA A 38 26.78 28.78 -24.23
C ALA A 38 26.44 28.10 -22.89
N ILE A 39 27.32 27.24 -22.44
CA ILE A 39 27.29 26.57 -21.12
C ILE A 39 28.41 27.19 -20.28
N GLU A 40 28.06 27.78 -19.14
CA GLU A 40 29.04 28.49 -18.27
C GLU A 40 29.98 29.43 -19.06
N GLY A 41 29.42 30.14 -20.05
CA GLY A 41 30.16 31.05 -20.91
C GLY A 41 30.95 30.40 -22.05
N VAL A 42 31.03 29.07 -22.08
CA VAL A 42 31.72 28.32 -23.15
C VAL A 42 30.76 28.11 -24.33
N GLU A 43 31.12 28.60 -25.51
CA GLU A 43 30.28 28.59 -26.70
C GLU A 43 30.15 27.18 -27.32
N LEU A 44 28.99 26.86 -27.92
CA LEU A 44 28.82 25.69 -28.75
C LEU A 44 29.76 25.74 -29.96
N GLY A 45 30.57 24.69 -30.13
CA GLY A 45 31.61 24.62 -31.14
C GLY A 45 33.01 24.96 -30.59
N SER A 46 33.15 25.20 -29.29
CA SER A 46 34.46 25.40 -28.63
C SER A 46 35.32 24.13 -28.61
N LEU A 47 34.73 22.95 -28.72
CA LEU A 47 35.47 21.68 -28.84
C LEU A 47 36.10 21.58 -30.23
N GLU A 48 37.33 22.10 -30.38
CA GLU A 48 37.98 22.37 -31.66
C GLU A 48 38.05 21.17 -32.60
N TRP A 49 38.38 19.98 -32.11
CA TRP A 49 38.49 18.79 -32.95
C TRP A 49 37.15 18.38 -33.62
N THR A 50 35.99 18.89 -33.12
CA THR A 50 34.69 18.60 -33.70
C THR A 50 34.28 19.55 -34.81
N GLN A 51 34.93 20.71 -34.98
CA GLN A 51 34.55 21.72 -35.97
C GLN A 51 34.70 21.27 -37.42
N ARG A 52 35.52 20.26 -37.65
CA ARG A 52 35.63 19.62 -38.98
C ARG A 52 34.40 18.84 -39.40
N TYR A 53 33.60 18.34 -38.44
CA TYR A 53 32.42 17.51 -38.70
C TYR A 53 31.12 18.30 -38.78
N ALA A 54 31.07 19.49 -38.21
CA ALA A 54 29.90 20.33 -38.21
C ALA A 54 30.22 21.82 -37.99
N SER A 55 29.22 22.66 -38.19
CA SER A 55 29.27 24.09 -37.87
C SER A 55 27.90 24.59 -37.43
N LEU A 56 27.84 25.68 -36.65
CA LEU A 56 26.61 26.33 -36.26
C LEU A 56 26.29 27.46 -37.24
N ASN A 57 25.07 27.50 -37.78
CA ASN A 57 24.62 28.58 -38.65
C ASN A 57 23.96 29.73 -37.86
N ASP A 58 23.66 30.86 -38.53
CA ASP A 58 23.03 32.03 -37.91
C ASP A 58 21.62 31.77 -37.36
N LYS A 59 21.00 30.65 -37.67
CA LYS A 59 19.68 30.25 -37.15
C LYS A 59 19.78 29.40 -35.89
N GLY A 60 20.99 29.06 -35.45
CA GLY A 60 21.20 28.14 -34.31
C GLY A 60 21.02 26.68 -34.68
N GLU A 61 21.22 26.33 -35.95
CA GLU A 61 21.17 24.94 -36.42
C GLU A 61 22.57 24.42 -36.61
N ILE A 62 22.84 23.19 -36.12
CA ILE A 62 24.07 22.46 -36.38
C ILE A 62 23.98 21.92 -37.81
N ILE A 63 24.90 22.29 -38.67
CA ILE A 63 25.02 21.81 -40.06
C ILE A 63 26.08 20.73 -40.10
N TRP A 64 25.71 19.50 -40.43
CA TRP A 64 26.57 18.33 -40.50
C TRP A 64 27.33 18.25 -41.80
N LYS A 65 28.63 17.89 -41.74
CA LYS A 65 29.55 17.80 -42.88
C LYS A 65 29.91 16.34 -43.13
N TYR A 66 29.32 15.71 -44.16
CA TYR A 66 29.48 14.29 -44.46
C TYR A 66 30.69 13.95 -45.33
N ASP A 67 31.39 14.94 -45.83
CA ASP A 67 32.59 14.81 -46.66
C ASP A 67 33.86 14.52 -45.85
N THR A 68 33.75 14.41 -44.56
CA THR A 68 34.89 14.21 -43.65
C THR A 68 35.41 12.78 -43.57
N GLY A 69 34.71 11.82 -44.18
CA GLY A 69 35.11 10.42 -44.26
C GLY A 69 34.99 9.60 -42.95
N GLY A 70 34.33 10.13 -41.95
CA GLY A 70 34.09 9.42 -40.70
C GLY A 70 32.70 8.80 -40.61
N ASP A 71 32.59 7.65 -39.90
CA ASP A 71 31.31 6.99 -39.66
C ASP A 71 30.42 7.78 -38.68
N TRP A 72 31.03 8.65 -37.88
CA TRP A 72 30.42 9.44 -36.84
C TRP A 72 30.80 10.91 -36.95
N LEU A 73 29.80 11.78 -36.85
CA LEU A 73 29.95 13.24 -36.87
C LEU A 73 29.74 13.80 -35.46
N HIS A 74 30.55 14.76 -35.07
CA HIS A 74 30.60 15.30 -33.72
C HIS A 74 30.49 16.81 -33.73
N TYR A 75 29.84 17.42 -32.71
CA TYR A 75 29.86 18.87 -32.48
C TYR A 75 29.50 19.21 -31.05
N GLY A 76 30.28 20.06 -30.35
CA GLY A 76 30.04 20.25 -28.94
C GLY A 76 30.84 21.36 -28.24
N TRP A 77 30.96 21.19 -26.93
CA TRP A 77 31.58 22.12 -25.98
C TRP A 77 32.81 21.49 -25.35
N ASP A 78 33.88 22.32 -25.18
CA ASP A 78 34.98 22.02 -24.32
C ASP A 78 34.82 22.75 -22.98
N LEU A 79 34.33 22.04 -21.98
CA LEU A 79 34.16 22.52 -20.62
C LEU A 79 35.29 22.03 -19.69
N CYS A 80 36.37 21.46 -20.23
CA CYS A 80 37.51 21.01 -19.41
C CYS A 80 38.08 22.18 -18.62
N GLY A 81 38.22 22.01 -17.30
CA GLY A 81 38.64 23.06 -16.36
C GLY A 81 37.51 23.97 -15.86
N THR A 82 36.28 23.79 -16.33
CA THR A 82 35.09 24.45 -15.78
C THR A 82 34.50 23.59 -14.66
N ASP A 83 34.29 24.16 -13.48
CA ASP A 83 33.65 23.45 -12.37
C ASP A 83 32.15 23.28 -12.64
N MET A 84 31.74 22.05 -12.93
CA MET A 84 30.38 21.66 -13.18
C MET A 84 29.71 20.97 -11.96
N SER A 85 30.35 21.01 -10.79
CA SER A 85 29.89 20.29 -9.60
C SER A 85 28.54 20.73 -9.05
N GLN A 86 28.08 21.93 -9.38
CA GLN A 86 26.77 22.48 -9.03
C GLN A 86 25.62 21.92 -9.89
N TYR A 87 25.92 21.21 -10.99
CA TYR A 87 24.93 20.71 -11.92
C TYR A 87 24.80 19.19 -11.86
N ALA A 88 23.56 18.71 -11.86
CA ALA A 88 23.24 17.29 -11.95
C ALA A 88 23.30 16.78 -13.41
N GLY A 89 23.08 17.66 -14.37
CA GLY A 89 23.03 17.31 -15.78
C GLY A 89 22.61 18.47 -16.69
N ILE A 90 22.20 18.12 -17.91
CA ILE A 90 21.75 19.07 -18.92
C ILE A 90 20.51 18.51 -19.64
N LYS A 91 19.50 19.35 -19.83
CA LYS A 91 18.33 19.07 -20.67
C LYS A 91 18.49 19.81 -22.01
N ILE A 92 18.27 19.10 -23.10
CA ILE A 92 18.36 19.63 -24.45
C ILE A 92 17.04 19.40 -25.16
N GLU A 93 16.41 20.47 -25.67
CA GLU A 93 15.21 20.36 -26.49
C GLU A 93 15.54 20.68 -27.96
N PHE A 94 14.98 19.92 -28.88
CA PHE A 94 15.14 20.10 -30.32
C PHE A 94 13.84 20.60 -30.95
N THR A 95 13.97 21.32 -32.08
CA THR A 95 12.83 21.80 -32.88
C THR A 95 12.59 20.94 -34.13
N SER A 96 13.26 19.80 -34.27
CA SER A 96 13.11 18.93 -35.41
C SER A 96 11.67 18.39 -35.53
N LYS A 97 11.11 18.40 -36.74
CA LYS A 97 9.82 17.77 -37.04
C LYS A 97 9.92 16.26 -37.23
N GLU A 98 11.12 15.76 -37.47
CA GLU A 98 11.40 14.36 -37.67
C GLU A 98 12.21 13.83 -36.49
N LYS A 99 11.92 12.63 -36.05
CA LYS A 99 12.69 11.95 -35.00
C LYS A 99 14.11 11.74 -35.51
N GLN A 100 15.09 12.38 -34.89
CA GLN A 100 16.50 12.22 -35.19
C GLN A 100 17.13 11.28 -34.15
N ASP A 101 17.86 10.26 -34.62
CA ASP A 101 18.68 9.41 -33.79
C ASP A 101 20.00 10.12 -33.49
N ILE A 102 19.96 11.04 -32.53
CA ILE A 102 21.10 11.80 -32.05
C ILE A 102 21.50 11.23 -30.70
N ARG A 103 22.79 11.01 -30.54
CA ARG A 103 23.37 10.67 -29.24
C ARG A 103 24.11 11.89 -28.69
N PHE A 104 24.23 11.95 -27.39
CA PHE A 104 25.02 12.94 -26.69
C PHE A 104 26.10 12.25 -25.88
N VAL A 105 27.32 12.70 -26.03
CA VAL A 105 28.47 12.11 -25.36
C VAL A 105 28.96 13.05 -24.28
N VAL A 106 29.23 12.48 -23.11
CA VAL A 106 29.87 13.13 -21.97
C VAL A 106 31.20 12.43 -21.73
N LYS A 107 32.29 13.18 -21.79
CA LYS A 107 33.63 12.68 -21.50
C LYS A 107 34.26 13.51 -20.38
N ASN A 108 34.74 12.85 -19.36
CA ASN A 108 35.35 13.51 -18.21
C ASN A 108 36.87 13.25 -18.17
N PRO A 109 37.73 14.26 -17.98
CA PRO A 109 39.16 14.07 -17.97
C PRO A 109 39.69 13.16 -16.86
N ALA A 110 38.95 13.01 -15.79
CA ALA A 110 39.34 12.17 -14.65
C ALA A 110 38.91 10.70 -14.80
N ALA A 111 38.15 10.38 -15.85
CA ALA A 111 37.60 9.05 -16.06
C ALA A 111 38.04 8.46 -17.40
N VAL A 112 38.06 7.14 -17.50
CA VAL A 112 38.43 6.43 -18.73
C VAL A 112 37.16 6.00 -19.43
N GLY A 113 36.93 6.48 -20.66
CA GLY A 113 35.77 6.18 -21.49
C GLY A 113 34.72 7.30 -21.50
N ASP A 114 33.65 7.07 -22.22
CA ASP A 114 32.60 8.05 -22.49
C ASP A 114 31.22 7.52 -22.12
N TRP A 115 30.32 8.39 -21.67
CA TRP A 115 28.90 8.09 -21.56
C TRP A 115 28.14 8.58 -22.76
N THR A 116 27.17 7.81 -23.19
CA THR A 116 26.31 8.15 -24.33
C THR A 116 24.85 8.14 -23.92
N PHE A 117 24.14 9.19 -24.29
CA PHE A 117 22.71 9.35 -24.05
C PHE A 117 21.99 9.45 -25.40
N PRO A 118 21.04 8.56 -25.72
CA PRO A 118 20.23 8.66 -26.92
C PRO A 118 19.13 9.72 -26.76
N THR A 119 18.66 10.30 -27.86
CA THR A 119 17.41 11.07 -27.85
C THR A 119 16.24 10.16 -27.51
N GLU A 120 15.47 10.59 -26.52
CA GLU A 120 14.21 9.98 -26.15
C GLU A 120 13.07 10.87 -26.63
N ASP A 121 11.93 10.29 -27.05
CA ASP A 121 10.75 10.99 -27.57
C ASP A 121 11.00 11.94 -28.76
N GLY A 122 12.13 11.82 -29.42
CA GLY A 122 12.48 12.51 -30.64
C GLY A 122 12.83 14.00 -30.50
N ASN A 123 12.47 14.67 -29.41
CA ASN A 123 12.65 16.11 -29.27
C ASN A 123 13.30 16.57 -27.95
N VAL A 124 13.44 15.71 -26.97
CA VAL A 124 14.06 16.06 -25.68
C VAL A 124 15.12 15.02 -25.31
N MET A 125 16.23 15.51 -24.77
CA MET A 125 17.31 14.69 -24.27
C MET A 125 17.67 15.15 -22.86
N TYR A 126 17.80 14.21 -21.92
CA TYR A 126 18.34 14.43 -20.60
C TYR A 126 19.68 13.75 -20.48
N VAL A 127 20.69 14.48 -20.09
CA VAL A 127 22.07 14.04 -19.99
C VAL A 127 22.52 14.24 -18.56
N MET A 128 22.67 13.15 -17.81
CA MET A 128 23.07 13.23 -16.41
C MET A 128 24.58 13.07 -16.25
N PHE A 129 25.18 13.87 -15.36
CA PHE A 129 26.62 13.85 -15.10
C PHE A 129 27.06 12.80 -14.08
N ASN A 130 26.12 12.01 -13.57
CA ASN A 130 26.34 10.97 -12.57
C ASN A 130 26.75 9.61 -13.15
N GLY A 131 26.92 9.49 -14.46
CA GLY A 131 27.35 8.27 -15.12
C GLY A 131 26.24 7.23 -15.41
N THR A 132 24.97 7.62 -15.41
CA THR A 132 23.84 6.70 -15.64
C THR A 132 23.55 6.39 -17.11
N GLY A 133 24.31 6.93 -18.05
CA GLY A 133 24.19 6.63 -19.48
C GLY A 133 24.85 5.30 -19.88
N LYS A 134 24.74 4.94 -21.17
CA LYS A 134 25.60 3.90 -21.75
C LYS A 134 27.02 4.44 -21.85
N TRP A 135 28.02 3.65 -21.46
CA TRP A 135 29.43 4.06 -21.55
C TRP A 135 30.21 3.13 -22.48
N TYR A 136 31.31 3.68 -22.98
CA TYR A 136 32.30 2.94 -23.71
C TYR A 136 33.62 3.02 -22.92
N GLY A 137 34.15 1.87 -22.50
CA GLY A 137 35.34 1.80 -21.66
C GLY A 137 35.03 1.69 -20.17
N ASP A 138 36.03 1.89 -19.33
CA ASP A 138 35.98 1.70 -17.87
C ASP A 138 35.65 3.00 -17.10
N MET A 139 34.73 3.79 -17.62
CA MET A 139 34.33 5.05 -17.01
C MET A 139 33.87 4.88 -15.57
N LYS A 140 34.64 5.34 -14.61
CA LYS A 140 34.37 5.25 -13.17
C LYS A 140 34.57 6.60 -12.50
N ASN A 141 33.61 6.97 -11.64
CA ASN A 141 33.73 8.16 -10.79
C ASN A 141 34.14 9.44 -11.52
N PRO A 142 33.30 10.04 -12.37
CA PRO A 142 33.60 11.33 -12.99
C PRO A 142 33.82 12.38 -11.91
N ASP A 143 34.77 13.27 -12.15
CA ASP A 143 35.03 14.42 -11.30
C ASP A 143 34.47 15.69 -11.95
N PRO A 144 33.27 16.15 -11.54
CA PRO A 144 32.60 17.30 -12.15
C PRO A 144 33.42 18.60 -12.01
N ALA A 145 34.29 18.72 -10.98
CA ALA A 145 35.13 19.89 -10.80
C ALA A 145 36.20 20.03 -11.91
N LYS A 146 36.49 18.95 -12.64
CA LYS A 146 37.40 18.99 -13.80
C LYS A 146 36.70 19.32 -15.11
N GLY A 147 35.35 19.43 -15.08
CA GLY A 147 34.54 19.70 -16.26
C GLY A 147 34.42 18.51 -17.22
N TYR A 148 33.91 18.78 -18.40
CA TYR A 148 33.56 17.76 -19.39
C TYR A 148 33.85 18.23 -20.82
N GLU A 149 34.19 17.28 -21.70
CA GLU A 149 33.90 17.45 -23.14
C GLU A 149 32.46 16.97 -23.38
N LEU A 150 31.59 17.85 -23.90
CA LEU A 150 30.19 17.56 -24.20
C LEU A 150 29.96 17.69 -25.71
N TYR A 151 29.40 16.67 -26.35
CA TYR A 151 29.16 16.77 -27.78
C TYR A 151 28.02 15.90 -28.28
N PHE A 152 27.34 16.40 -29.30
CA PHE A 152 26.39 15.64 -30.10
C PHE A 152 27.13 14.64 -30.98
N LEU A 153 26.54 13.49 -31.19
CA LEU A 153 27.05 12.40 -32.01
C LEU A 153 25.94 11.93 -32.97
N VAL A 154 26.23 12.01 -34.26
CA VAL A 154 25.31 11.56 -35.32
C VAL A 154 26.04 10.55 -36.22
N GLU A 155 25.39 9.44 -36.48
CA GLU A 155 25.92 8.42 -37.39
C GLU A 155 25.80 8.90 -38.84
N ALA A 156 26.91 8.92 -39.59
CA ALA A 156 26.98 9.47 -40.94
C ALA A 156 26.00 8.80 -41.94
N LYS A 157 25.64 7.53 -41.73
CA LYS A 157 24.65 6.82 -42.53
C LYS A 157 23.25 7.44 -42.48
N ASN A 158 22.90 8.15 -41.39
CA ASN A 158 21.57 8.76 -41.17
C ASN A 158 21.34 10.00 -42.05
N LYS A 159 22.40 10.62 -42.57
CA LYS A 159 22.37 11.76 -43.50
C LYS A 159 21.49 12.94 -43.08
N TYR A 160 21.44 13.26 -41.80
CA TYR A 160 20.78 14.49 -41.35
C TYR A 160 21.56 15.69 -41.83
N SER A 161 20.93 16.60 -42.57
CA SER A 161 21.60 17.80 -43.03
C SER A 161 21.85 18.81 -41.91
N LYS A 162 20.95 18.82 -40.93
CA LYS A 162 21.00 19.73 -39.80
C LYS A 162 20.26 19.23 -38.58
N THR A 163 20.65 19.74 -37.42
CA THR A 163 19.97 19.55 -36.14
C THR A 163 19.69 20.91 -35.52
N ALA A 164 18.44 21.22 -35.24
CA ALA A 164 18.01 22.48 -34.68
C ALA A 164 17.75 22.34 -33.17
N ILE A 165 18.56 23.03 -32.36
CA ILE A 165 18.42 23.10 -30.91
C ILE A 165 17.41 24.21 -30.58
N LYS A 166 16.40 23.87 -29.77
CA LYS A 166 15.42 24.82 -29.25
C LYS A 166 15.94 25.50 -27.98
N SER A 167 16.40 24.71 -27.03
CA SER A 167 16.91 25.18 -25.74
C SER A 167 17.90 24.19 -25.13
N ILE A 168 18.76 24.74 -24.26
CA ILE A 168 19.65 24.01 -23.38
C ILE A 168 19.40 24.56 -21.97
N GLU A 169 19.18 23.66 -21.02
CA GLU A 169 18.92 23.96 -19.62
C GLU A 169 19.87 23.13 -18.75
N LEU A 170 20.66 23.81 -17.92
CA LEU A 170 21.48 23.14 -16.91
C LEU A 170 20.58 22.73 -15.74
N LEU A 171 20.64 21.48 -15.37
CA LEU A 171 19.85 20.92 -14.28
C LEU A 171 20.64 21.13 -12.98
N SER A 172 20.11 21.96 -12.08
CA SER A 172 20.77 22.22 -10.80
C SER A 172 20.69 21.00 -9.89
N LYS A 173 21.67 20.83 -9.00
CA LYS A 173 21.62 19.79 -7.98
C LYS A 173 20.55 20.04 -6.91
N GLU A 174 20.08 21.28 -6.75
CA GLU A 174 18.98 21.60 -5.83
C GLU A 174 17.65 21.04 -6.35
N ASP A 175 17.41 21.19 -7.68
CA ASP A 175 16.17 20.69 -8.32
C ASP A 175 16.26 19.20 -8.67
N TYR A 176 17.48 18.71 -8.90
CA TYR A 176 17.83 17.32 -9.15
C TYR A 176 18.89 16.91 -8.14
N PRO A 177 18.53 16.70 -6.87
CA PRO A 177 19.49 16.35 -5.83
C PRO A 177 20.32 15.19 -6.31
N ASP A 178 21.63 15.35 -6.15
CA ASP A 178 22.56 14.38 -6.68
C ASP A 178 22.19 13.01 -6.18
N ALA A 179 22.21 12.09 -7.09
CA ALA A 179 22.26 10.69 -6.78
C ALA A 179 23.44 10.30 -5.85
N ASP A 180 24.22 11.23 -5.31
CA ASP A 180 25.23 10.94 -4.30
C ASP A 180 24.60 10.39 -3.02
N GLU A 181 23.40 10.83 -2.63
CA GLU A 181 22.61 10.18 -1.57
C GLU A 181 22.11 8.79 -1.97
N LEU A 182 21.93 8.54 -3.26
CA LEU A 182 21.54 7.26 -3.83
C LEU A 182 22.73 6.47 -4.39
N LYS A 183 23.96 6.98 -4.25
CA LYS A 183 25.19 6.32 -4.67
C LYS A 183 25.83 5.57 -3.50
N ILE A 184 25.94 4.26 -3.62
CA ILE A 184 26.52 3.40 -2.59
C ILE A 184 27.74 2.67 -3.17
N PHE A 185 28.87 2.73 -2.48
CA PHE A 185 30.15 2.15 -2.93
C PHE A 185 30.57 2.59 -4.33
N GLY A 186 30.22 3.81 -4.73
CA GLY A 186 30.47 4.30 -6.08
C GLY A 186 29.48 3.80 -7.14
N VAL A 187 28.51 2.94 -6.78
CA VAL A 187 27.47 2.46 -7.69
C VAL A 187 26.31 3.44 -7.72
N PRO A 188 26.02 4.08 -8.87
CA PRO A 188 24.93 5.04 -8.97
C PRO A 188 23.55 4.37 -9.02
N PHE A 189 22.54 5.09 -8.58
CA PHE A 189 21.15 4.73 -8.87
C PHE A 189 20.92 4.73 -10.37
N GLY A 190 20.24 3.72 -10.89
CA GLY A 190 20.08 3.51 -12.33
C GLY A 190 21.15 2.64 -12.99
N SER A 191 22.18 2.16 -12.25
CA SER A 191 23.13 1.17 -12.78
C SER A 191 22.48 -0.19 -13.10
N GLN A 192 21.28 -0.44 -12.57
CA GLN A 192 20.35 -1.50 -13.00
C GLN A 192 19.11 -0.85 -13.58
N LEU A 193 18.86 -1.05 -14.88
CA LEU A 193 17.72 -0.48 -15.59
C LEU A 193 17.15 -1.49 -16.59
N TRP A 194 15.82 -1.54 -16.65
CA TRP A 194 15.05 -2.22 -17.70
C TRP A 194 13.69 -1.55 -17.85
N SER A 195 13.33 -1.14 -19.07
CA SER A 195 12.06 -0.45 -19.38
C SER A 195 11.74 0.72 -18.44
N ALA A 196 12.76 1.40 -17.99
CA ALA A 196 12.69 2.55 -17.10
C ALA A 196 13.77 3.57 -17.46
N LYS A 197 13.55 4.82 -17.05
CA LYS A 197 14.50 5.93 -17.13
C LYS A 197 14.70 6.49 -15.75
N VAL A 198 15.94 6.80 -15.39
CA VAL A 198 16.29 7.44 -14.12
C VAL A 198 16.93 8.80 -14.40
N ILE A 199 16.42 9.82 -13.75
CA ILE A 199 16.97 11.19 -13.76
C ILE A 199 17.05 11.64 -12.29
N GLY A 200 18.27 11.85 -11.79
CA GLY A 200 18.47 12.12 -10.36
C GLY A 200 17.90 10.97 -9.51
N ASN A 201 16.90 11.26 -8.72
CA ASN A 201 16.18 10.29 -7.90
C ASN A 201 14.81 9.88 -8.47
N GLU A 202 14.42 10.39 -9.64
CA GLU A 202 13.15 10.09 -10.31
C GLU A 202 13.29 8.93 -11.29
N ILE A 203 12.44 7.92 -11.13
CA ILE A 203 12.23 6.85 -12.10
C ILE A 203 11.01 7.23 -12.95
N THR A 204 11.16 7.21 -14.27
CA THR A 204 10.04 7.22 -15.21
C THR A 204 9.89 5.81 -15.78
N TRP A 205 8.76 5.15 -15.49
CA TRP A 205 8.40 3.83 -15.99
C TRP A 205 7.82 3.94 -17.39
N GLN A 206 8.40 3.22 -18.33
CA GLN A 206 8.14 3.39 -19.75
C GLN A 206 6.75 2.90 -20.16
N LYS A 207 5.94 3.77 -20.78
CA LYS A 207 4.67 3.42 -21.42
C LYS A 207 4.85 2.26 -22.42
N GLY A 208 3.90 1.34 -22.43
CA GLY A 208 3.88 0.19 -23.34
C GLY A 208 4.69 -1.01 -22.84
N ALA A 209 5.52 -0.86 -21.81
CA ALA A 209 6.19 -1.98 -21.16
C ALA A 209 5.23 -2.76 -20.25
N THR A 210 5.43 -4.06 -20.10
CA THR A 210 4.67 -4.91 -19.17
C THR A 210 5.19 -4.84 -17.73
N GLY A 211 6.36 -4.24 -17.55
CA GLY A 211 7.04 -3.98 -16.29
C GLY A 211 8.33 -3.21 -16.51
N GLY A 212 9.02 -2.88 -15.44
CA GLY A 212 10.31 -2.20 -15.49
C GLY A 212 11.08 -2.31 -14.19
N ASP A 213 12.40 -2.21 -14.26
CA ASP A 213 13.33 -2.28 -13.14
C ASP A 213 14.21 -1.02 -13.10
N ALA A 214 14.45 -0.48 -11.91
CA ALA A 214 15.39 0.61 -11.69
C ALA A 214 16.05 0.52 -10.31
N GLY A 215 17.39 0.57 -10.25
CA GLY A 215 18.10 0.44 -9.00
C GLY A 215 19.61 0.34 -9.14
N TRP A 216 20.23 -0.52 -8.34
CA TRP A 216 21.68 -0.64 -8.15
C TRP A 216 22.19 -2.02 -8.54
N ASN A 217 23.28 -2.05 -9.28
CA ASN A 217 24.01 -3.27 -9.59
C ASN A 217 25.31 -3.31 -8.77
N PHE A 218 25.30 -4.01 -7.65
CA PHE A 218 26.46 -4.20 -6.77
C PHE A 218 27.28 -5.45 -7.13
N ALA A 219 27.15 -6.00 -8.34
CA ALA A 219 27.95 -7.14 -8.75
C ALA A 219 29.47 -6.89 -8.55
N GLY A 220 30.15 -7.82 -7.86
CA GLY A 220 31.55 -7.72 -7.52
C GLY A 220 31.86 -6.88 -6.26
N ILE A 221 30.84 -6.37 -5.57
CA ILE A 221 31.00 -5.63 -4.31
C ILE A 221 30.57 -6.54 -3.16
N ASP A 222 31.46 -6.76 -2.20
CA ASP A 222 31.17 -7.56 -1.01
C ASP A 222 30.19 -6.85 -0.06
N LEU A 223 28.96 -7.37 0.02
CA LEU A 223 27.89 -6.91 0.89
C LEU A 223 27.76 -7.75 2.18
N SER A 224 28.68 -8.67 2.48
CA SER A 224 28.60 -9.58 3.62
C SER A 224 28.50 -8.89 4.98
N LYS A 225 28.93 -7.63 5.08
CA LYS A 225 28.87 -6.81 6.30
C LYS A 225 27.48 -6.27 6.61
N TYR A 226 26.54 -6.41 5.68
CA TYR A 226 25.18 -5.87 5.79
C TYR A 226 24.16 -7.00 5.81
N ASP A 227 23.14 -6.80 6.59
CA ASP A 227 22.07 -7.79 6.76
C ASP A 227 20.79 -7.37 6.07
N ARG A 228 20.55 -6.05 5.92
CA ARG A 228 19.31 -5.49 5.40
C ARG A 228 19.57 -4.33 4.45
N VAL A 229 18.60 -4.07 3.57
CA VAL A 229 18.50 -2.83 2.79
C VAL A 229 17.19 -2.13 3.13
N ARG A 230 17.25 -0.81 3.35
CA ARG A 230 16.09 0.08 3.51
C ARG A 230 16.06 1.07 2.36
N ILE A 231 14.91 1.15 1.69
CA ILE A 231 14.66 2.10 0.59
C ILE A 231 13.41 2.91 0.95
N GLU A 232 13.56 4.24 0.98
CA GLU A 232 12.46 5.17 1.18
C GLU A 232 12.05 5.79 -0.15
N ILE A 233 10.74 5.81 -0.40
CA ILE A 233 10.13 6.40 -1.59
C ILE A 233 9.45 7.70 -1.17
N GLU A 234 9.79 8.81 -1.81
CA GLU A 234 9.13 10.09 -1.57
C GLU A 234 7.72 10.11 -2.16
N SER A 235 7.60 9.66 -3.41
CA SER A 235 6.31 9.57 -4.08
C SER A 235 6.29 8.43 -5.11
N ASN A 236 5.11 7.85 -5.33
CA ASN A 236 4.92 6.80 -6.32
C ASN A 236 3.50 6.85 -6.88
N ASN A 237 3.36 6.85 -8.21
CA ASN A 237 2.08 6.70 -8.89
C ASN A 237 2.02 5.46 -9.81
N ALA A 238 3.05 4.61 -9.79
CA ALA A 238 3.01 3.34 -10.51
C ALA A 238 1.93 2.41 -9.94
N PRO A 239 1.27 1.58 -10.76
CA PRO A 239 0.13 0.76 -10.33
C PRO A 239 0.51 -0.29 -9.30
N ARG A 240 1.72 -0.80 -9.36
CA ARG A 240 2.29 -1.72 -8.38
C ARG A 240 3.80 -1.49 -8.34
N LEU A 241 4.33 -1.36 -7.15
CA LEU A 241 5.76 -1.20 -6.91
C LEU A 241 6.21 -2.23 -5.88
N GLY A 242 7.31 -2.91 -6.17
CA GLY A 242 7.96 -3.85 -5.27
C GLY A 242 9.46 -3.67 -5.30
N LEU A 243 10.14 -4.28 -4.35
CA LEU A 243 11.59 -4.39 -4.31
C LEU A 243 11.98 -5.77 -4.81
N ARG A 244 13.00 -5.86 -5.66
CA ARG A 244 13.60 -7.11 -6.09
C ARG A 244 15.07 -7.14 -5.73
N ILE A 245 15.51 -8.26 -5.21
CA ILE A 245 16.92 -8.58 -4.97
C ILE A 245 17.27 -9.78 -5.84
N CYS A 246 18.40 -9.68 -6.56
CA CYS A 246 18.92 -10.77 -7.38
C CYS A 246 20.39 -11.03 -7.05
N ASP A 247 20.85 -12.24 -7.31
CA ASP A 247 22.29 -12.50 -7.36
C ASP A 247 22.97 -11.68 -8.49
N ALA A 248 24.29 -11.60 -8.45
CA ALA A 248 25.07 -10.85 -9.43
C ALA A 248 24.76 -11.25 -10.89
N ASN A 249 24.45 -12.52 -11.14
CA ASN A 249 24.17 -13.09 -12.45
C ASN A 249 22.69 -13.06 -12.84
N HIS A 250 21.81 -12.60 -11.95
CA HIS A 250 20.35 -12.56 -12.13
C HIS A 250 19.68 -13.94 -12.29
N ASN A 251 20.32 -15.01 -11.80
CA ASN A 251 19.78 -16.36 -11.86
C ASN A 251 18.92 -16.72 -10.67
N ASN A 252 19.22 -16.14 -9.49
CA ASN A 252 18.46 -16.27 -8.26
C ASN A 252 17.87 -14.92 -7.89
N TRP A 253 16.56 -14.85 -7.61
CA TRP A 253 15.92 -13.60 -7.26
C TRP A 253 14.77 -13.78 -6.25
N HIS A 254 14.60 -12.75 -5.43
CA HIS A 254 13.53 -12.66 -4.42
C HIS A 254 12.81 -11.32 -4.59
N GLY A 255 11.49 -11.36 -4.53
CA GLY A 255 10.64 -10.18 -4.66
C GLY A 255 9.91 -9.86 -3.36
N TYR A 256 9.76 -8.56 -3.10
CA TYR A 256 9.15 -8.03 -1.88
C TYR A 256 8.18 -6.92 -2.25
N ASP A 257 6.91 -7.07 -1.93
CA ASP A 257 5.89 -6.02 -2.08
C ASP A 257 5.39 -5.50 -0.73
N ASN A 258 5.83 -6.11 0.35
CA ASN A 258 5.53 -5.67 1.70
C ASN A 258 6.40 -4.45 2.07
N GLN A 259 5.75 -3.42 2.55
CA GLN A 259 6.39 -2.23 3.09
C GLN A 259 6.37 -2.29 4.61
N ILE A 260 7.39 -1.76 5.26
CA ILE A 260 7.43 -1.66 6.72
C ILE A 260 6.66 -0.44 7.22
N GLU A 261 6.63 0.61 6.41
CA GLU A 261 5.87 1.85 6.57
C GLU A 261 5.39 2.27 5.18
N PRO A 262 4.40 3.16 5.05
CA PRO A 262 4.03 3.71 3.75
C PRO A 262 5.26 4.23 2.99
N ASN A 263 5.48 3.70 1.79
CA ASN A 263 6.61 4.04 0.93
C ASN A 263 8.01 3.68 1.48
N VAL A 264 8.11 2.80 2.47
CA VAL A 264 9.39 2.32 3.00
C VAL A 264 9.50 0.82 2.86
N TYR A 265 10.50 0.37 2.12
CA TYR A 265 10.89 -1.03 2.01
C TYR A 265 12.11 -1.28 2.90
N GLU A 266 12.04 -2.28 3.77
CA GLU A 266 13.19 -2.78 4.51
C GLU A 266 13.16 -4.30 4.47
N VAL A 267 14.16 -4.91 3.84
CA VAL A 267 14.18 -6.33 3.57
C VAL A 267 15.53 -6.93 3.93
N ASP A 268 15.51 -8.21 4.31
CA ASP A 268 16.72 -8.97 4.63
C ASP A 268 17.46 -9.37 3.36
N LEU A 269 18.78 -9.13 3.34
CA LEU A 269 19.65 -9.50 2.23
C LEU A 269 19.97 -11.00 2.17
N SER A 270 19.51 -11.79 3.16
CA SER A 270 19.55 -13.27 3.10
C SER A 270 18.48 -13.85 2.18
N GLY A 271 17.43 -13.10 1.89
CA GLY A 271 16.28 -13.56 1.13
C GLY A 271 15.08 -13.95 2.00
N GLU A 272 15.17 -13.84 3.32
CA GLU A 272 14.05 -14.12 4.22
C GLU A 272 12.89 -13.14 4.00
N GLY A 273 11.65 -13.61 4.16
CA GLY A 273 10.44 -12.77 4.08
C GLY A 273 10.05 -12.31 2.67
N ALA A 274 10.57 -12.95 1.63
CA ALA A 274 10.19 -12.64 0.25
C ALA A 274 8.71 -12.93 0.00
N SER A 275 8.02 -12.03 -0.70
CA SER A 275 6.62 -12.19 -1.11
C SER A 275 6.47 -13.19 -2.25
N TRP A 276 7.46 -13.29 -3.12
CA TRP A 276 7.56 -14.30 -4.18
C TRP A 276 9.02 -14.61 -4.51
N LEU A 277 9.24 -15.78 -5.06
CA LEU A 277 10.57 -16.34 -5.34
C LEU A 277 10.69 -16.68 -6.82
N GLY A 278 11.90 -16.56 -7.36
CA GLY A 278 12.25 -17.09 -8.67
C GLY A 278 12.42 -18.61 -8.67
N ASP A 279 12.51 -19.18 -9.87
CA ASP A 279 12.61 -20.64 -10.06
C ASP A 279 13.86 -21.25 -9.38
N ASN A 280 14.92 -20.48 -9.24
CA ASN A 280 16.18 -20.87 -8.60
C ASN A 280 16.40 -20.19 -7.26
N ALA A 281 15.33 -19.91 -6.51
CA ALA A 281 15.41 -19.21 -5.25
C ALA A 281 16.18 -19.98 -4.20
N GLY A 282 17.30 -19.42 -3.74
CA GLY A 282 18.17 -19.92 -2.68
C GLY A 282 18.79 -18.76 -1.90
N PRO A 283 19.59 -19.05 -0.89
CA PRO A 283 20.29 -18.00 -0.16
C PRO A 283 21.27 -17.27 -1.08
N PHE A 284 21.36 -15.95 -0.92
CA PHE A 284 22.29 -15.12 -1.69
C PHE A 284 23.71 -15.21 -1.15
N ASP A 285 24.69 -15.30 -2.06
CA ASP A 285 26.10 -15.10 -1.75
C ASP A 285 26.42 -13.59 -1.79
N LYS A 286 26.25 -12.94 -0.65
CA LYS A 286 26.47 -11.48 -0.51
C LYS A 286 27.91 -11.06 -0.81
N SER A 287 28.90 -11.98 -0.73
CA SER A 287 30.31 -11.68 -1.01
C SER A 287 30.57 -11.38 -2.49
N LYS A 288 29.71 -11.87 -3.38
CA LYS A 288 29.77 -11.61 -4.83
C LYS A 288 28.98 -10.39 -5.27
N GLY A 289 28.30 -9.76 -4.32
CA GLY A 289 27.41 -8.63 -4.57
C GLY A 289 26.03 -9.07 -5.06
N LEU A 290 25.12 -8.11 -5.04
CA LEU A 290 23.70 -8.29 -5.38
C LEU A 290 23.25 -7.20 -6.35
N LYS A 291 22.15 -7.45 -7.05
CA LYS A 291 21.38 -6.40 -7.73
C LYS A 291 20.16 -6.10 -6.87
N ILE A 292 19.97 -4.82 -6.54
CA ILE A 292 18.86 -4.34 -5.69
C ILE A 292 18.13 -3.27 -6.47
N PHE A 293 16.84 -3.46 -6.75
CA PHE A 293 16.08 -2.52 -7.56
C PHE A 293 14.60 -2.53 -7.26
N LEU A 294 13.99 -1.39 -7.47
CA LEU A 294 12.55 -1.24 -7.51
C LEU A 294 12.03 -1.81 -8.83
N GLN A 295 10.91 -2.49 -8.76
CA GLN A 295 10.24 -3.07 -9.92
C GLN A 295 8.77 -2.65 -9.94
N THR A 296 8.30 -2.23 -11.13
CA THR A 296 6.86 -2.08 -11.38
C THR A 296 6.38 -3.15 -12.35
N TRP A 297 5.12 -3.56 -12.22
CA TRP A 297 4.48 -4.48 -13.16
C TRP A 297 2.96 -4.26 -13.16
N VAL A 298 2.30 -4.80 -14.18
CA VAL A 298 0.85 -4.80 -14.31
C VAL A 298 0.35 -6.24 -14.37
N ASP A 299 -0.71 -6.52 -13.65
CA ASP A 299 -1.32 -7.85 -13.65
C ASP A 299 -1.72 -8.27 -15.07
N ASN A 300 -1.57 -9.57 -15.35
CA ASN A 300 -1.85 -10.19 -16.64
C ASN A 300 -0.97 -9.70 -17.80
N ASN A 301 0.25 -9.24 -17.54
CA ASN A 301 1.21 -8.77 -18.56
C ASN A 301 0.62 -7.70 -19.51
N LYS A 302 -0.31 -6.89 -19.03
CA LYS A 302 -0.82 -5.76 -19.80
C LYS A 302 0.25 -4.68 -19.88
N PRO A 303 0.34 -3.95 -21.01
CA PRO A 303 1.28 -2.83 -21.10
C PRO A 303 0.84 -1.66 -20.21
N LEU A 304 1.83 -0.94 -19.66
CA LEU A 304 1.60 0.30 -18.92
C LEU A 304 0.88 1.31 -19.84
N PRO A 305 -0.27 1.86 -19.45
CA PRO A 305 -1.09 2.71 -20.32
C PRO A 305 -0.48 4.11 -20.54
N LYS A 306 0.38 4.55 -19.64
CA LYS A 306 1.08 5.84 -19.67
C LYS A 306 2.42 5.71 -18.96
N ASP A 307 3.26 6.73 -19.04
CA ASP A 307 4.43 6.85 -18.17
C ASP A 307 3.98 7.08 -16.72
N TYR A 308 4.60 6.35 -15.80
CA TYR A 308 4.42 6.52 -14.37
C TYR A 308 5.73 6.96 -13.76
N LYS A 309 5.66 7.57 -12.59
CA LYS A 309 6.83 8.10 -11.89
C LYS A 309 6.94 7.55 -10.48
N THR A 310 8.18 7.33 -10.05
CA THR A 310 8.54 7.00 -8.67
C THR A 310 9.74 7.85 -8.29
N ILE A 311 9.67 8.56 -7.18
CA ILE A 311 10.78 9.35 -6.65
C ILE A 311 11.35 8.61 -5.44
N VAL A 312 12.61 8.24 -5.52
CA VAL A 312 13.34 7.56 -4.44
C VAL A 312 13.93 8.62 -3.52
N LYS A 313 13.66 8.53 -2.23
CA LYS A 313 14.18 9.45 -1.23
C LYS A 313 15.57 9.04 -0.75
N SER A 314 15.74 7.77 -0.39
CA SER A 314 17.01 7.27 0.15
C SER A 314 17.15 5.76 0.00
N ILE A 315 18.40 5.28 0.06
CA ILE A 315 18.75 3.87 0.25
C ILE A 315 19.79 3.76 1.36
N GLN A 316 19.64 2.75 2.22
CA GLN A 316 20.57 2.46 3.32
C GLN A 316 20.84 0.96 3.40
N LEU A 317 22.10 0.60 3.57
CA LEU A 317 22.52 -0.75 3.92
C LEU A 317 22.72 -0.84 5.43
N LEU A 318 21.98 -1.72 6.09
CA LEU A 318 21.88 -1.80 7.54
C LEU A 318 22.52 -3.09 8.07
N LYS A 319 23.08 -3.03 9.29
CA LYS A 319 23.60 -4.19 10.02
C LYS A 319 22.58 -4.68 11.05
N GLY A 320 22.68 -5.96 11.39
CA GLY A 320 21.84 -6.61 12.40
C GLY A 320 20.47 -7.01 11.86
N LYS A 321 19.82 -7.95 12.57
CA LYS A 321 18.47 -8.41 12.23
C LYS A 321 17.45 -7.31 12.51
N ARG A 322 16.37 -7.31 11.73
CA ARG A 322 15.22 -6.44 11.98
C ARG A 322 14.55 -6.85 13.29
N VAL A 323 14.22 -5.88 14.11
CA VAL A 323 13.39 -6.12 15.29
C VAL A 323 11.95 -6.26 14.82
N ILE A 324 11.43 -7.47 14.78
CA ILE A 324 10.01 -7.74 14.53
C ILE A 324 9.25 -7.29 15.79
N ASN A 325 8.08 -6.68 15.62
CA ASN A 325 7.20 -6.36 16.74
C ASN A 325 6.67 -7.66 17.37
N GLU A 326 7.32 -8.11 18.43
CA GLU A 326 6.98 -9.37 19.13
C GLU A 326 5.54 -9.37 19.66
N ASN A 327 4.95 -8.20 19.94
CA ASN A 327 3.55 -8.07 20.35
C ASN A 327 2.56 -8.50 19.26
N LEU A 328 3.02 -8.68 18.03
CA LEU A 328 2.22 -9.13 16.88
C LEU A 328 2.59 -10.54 16.42
N MET A 329 3.34 -11.29 17.22
CA MET A 329 3.68 -12.68 16.91
C MET A 329 2.76 -13.67 17.67
N ILE A 330 2.37 -14.73 16.99
CA ILE A 330 1.66 -15.86 17.58
C ILE A 330 2.58 -17.08 17.55
N GLU A 331 3.20 -17.45 18.68
CA GLU A 331 4.08 -18.62 18.82
C GLU A 331 5.08 -18.75 17.64
N GLY A 332 5.73 -17.66 17.28
CA GLY A 332 6.70 -17.62 16.18
C GLY A 332 6.11 -17.27 14.80
N ALA A 333 4.79 -17.33 14.64
CA ALA A 333 4.15 -16.88 13.40
C ALA A 333 4.08 -15.35 13.35
N ALA A 334 4.68 -14.74 12.33
CA ALA A 334 4.66 -13.30 12.15
C ALA A 334 3.33 -12.81 11.58
N PHE A 335 2.93 -11.59 11.97
CA PHE A 335 1.78 -10.91 11.36
C PHE A 335 2.08 -10.55 9.90
N GLY A 336 1.03 -10.58 9.06
CA GLY A 336 1.16 -10.31 7.62
C GLY A 336 1.53 -11.53 6.78
N THR A 337 1.62 -12.72 7.37
CA THR A 337 1.95 -13.97 6.66
C THR A 337 0.74 -14.68 6.06
N SER A 338 -0.48 -14.20 6.33
CA SER A 338 -1.74 -14.71 5.76
C SER A 338 -2.66 -13.55 5.40
N GLY A 339 -3.48 -13.73 4.37
CA GLY A 339 -4.51 -12.78 3.96
C GLY A 339 -4.51 -12.46 2.46
N TRP A 340 -5.38 -11.51 2.05
CA TRP A 340 -5.54 -11.04 0.66
C TRP A 340 -6.12 -9.63 0.63
N SER A 341 -5.85 -8.90 -0.47
CA SER A 341 -6.39 -7.56 -0.74
C SER A 341 -6.00 -6.51 0.31
N TYR A 342 -4.75 -6.56 0.78
CA TYR A 342 -4.21 -5.63 1.76
C TYR A 342 -2.75 -5.30 1.47
N LYS A 343 -2.27 -4.22 2.06
CA LYS A 343 -0.84 -3.97 2.31
C LYS A 343 -0.61 -4.01 3.80
N PHE A 344 0.51 -4.56 4.20
CA PHE A 344 0.90 -4.64 5.59
C PHE A 344 2.15 -3.80 5.83
N TYR A 345 2.15 -3.08 6.92
CA TYR A 345 3.28 -2.30 7.39
C TYR A 345 3.67 -2.72 8.80
N ASP A 346 4.93 -2.57 9.15
CA ASP A 346 5.41 -2.77 10.51
C ASP A 346 4.62 -1.91 11.49
N GLY A 347 4.56 -2.32 12.75
CA GLY A 347 3.67 -1.65 13.71
C GLY A 347 2.22 -2.12 13.66
N GLY A 348 1.92 -3.16 12.85
CA GLY A 348 0.59 -3.78 12.80
C GLY A 348 -0.43 -3.04 11.93
N VAL A 349 0.03 -2.15 11.04
CA VAL A 349 -0.87 -1.38 10.18
C VAL A 349 -1.26 -2.22 8.95
N ILE A 350 -2.55 -2.43 8.77
CA ILE A 350 -3.18 -2.99 7.58
C ILE A 350 -3.78 -1.84 6.77
N GLU A 351 -3.40 -1.69 5.52
CA GLU A 351 -4.03 -0.78 4.57
C GLU A 351 -4.83 -1.61 3.57
N TRP A 352 -6.15 -1.37 3.53
CA TRP A 352 -7.06 -2.10 2.68
C TRP A 352 -7.04 -1.55 1.24
N ASP A 353 -7.11 -2.42 0.23
CA ASP A 353 -7.06 -2.01 -1.18
C ASP A 353 -8.37 -1.39 -1.70
N GLY A 354 -9.45 -1.48 -0.91
CA GLY A 354 -10.77 -0.95 -1.26
C GLY A 354 -11.49 -1.69 -2.40
N LYS A 355 -10.87 -2.71 -2.99
CA LYS A 355 -11.45 -3.47 -4.11
C LYS A 355 -12.27 -4.65 -3.63
N ASN A 356 -11.88 -5.25 -2.51
CA ASN A 356 -12.52 -6.44 -1.96
C ASN A 356 -13.14 -6.13 -0.60
N LYS A 357 -14.45 -6.27 -0.53
CA LYS A 357 -15.23 -6.09 0.71
C LYS A 357 -14.96 -7.16 1.78
N ASP A 358 -14.29 -8.24 1.40
CA ASP A 358 -13.99 -9.40 2.26
C ASP A 358 -12.47 -9.58 2.46
N ALA A 359 -11.68 -8.51 2.33
CA ALA A 359 -10.23 -8.53 2.51
C ALA A 359 -9.83 -8.98 3.92
N ALA A 360 -8.68 -9.64 4.04
CA ALA A 360 -8.20 -10.19 5.30
C ALA A 360 -6.68 -10.05 5.42
N ALA A 361 -6.18 -9.89 6.65
CA ALA A 361 -4.76 -9.88 6.98
C ALA A 361 -4.53 -10.53 8.35
N GLY A 362 -3.45 -11.30 8.51
CA GLY A 362 -3.19 -11.99 9.76
C GLY A 362 -1.99 -12.92 9.73
N TRP A 363 -2.12 -14.04 10.38
CA TRP A 363 -1.08 -15.00 10.65
C TRP A 363 -1.33 -16.35 9.98
N ASN A 364 -0.31 -16.91 9.36
CA ASN A 364 -0.26 -18.33 9.05
C ASN A 364 0.26 -19.06 10.28
N VAL A 365 -0.62 -19.81 10.94
CA VAL A 365 -0.34 -20.51 12.19
C VAL A 365 -0.36 -22.02 12.02
N LYS A 366 -0.21 -22.49 10.79
CA LYS A 366 -0.17 -23.92 10.50
C LYS A 366 0.96 -24.61 11.25
N GLY A 367 0.61 -25.60 12.05
CA GLY A 367 1.55 -26.37 12.88
C GLY A 367 1.88 -25.72 14.23
N VAL A 368 1.28 -24.58 14.57
CA VAL A 368 1.38 -23.99 15.91
C VAL A 368 0.55 -24.82 16.90
N ASP A 369 1.16 -25.20 18.03
CA ASP A 369 0.47 -25.89 19.13
C ASP A 369 -0.22 -24.88 20.06
N PHE A 370 -1.53 -24.85 20.00
CA PHE A 370 -2.36 -24.03 20.87
C PHE A 370 -2.86 -24.73 22.13
N SER A 371 -2.45 -25.98 22.41
CA SER A 371 -2.97 -26.78 23.54
C SER A 371 -2.81 -26.13 24.91
N LYS A 372 -1.85 -25.21 25.06
CA LYS A 372 -1.59 -24.44 26.29
C LYS A 372 -2.52 -23.28 26.51
N TYR A 373 -3.31 -22.90 25.49
CA TYR A 373 -4.08 -21.67 25.49
C TYR A 373 -5.56 -21.97 25.27
N LYS A 374 -6.42 -21.12 25.83
CA LYS A 374 -7.87 -21.22 25.70
C LYS A 374 -8.44 -20.23 24.70
N LYS A 375 -7.90 -19.01 24.67
CA LYS A 375 -8.40 -17.92 23.85
C LYS A 375 -7.27 -17.14 23.17
N ILE A 376 -7.61 -16.50 22.09
CA ILE A 376 -6.83 -15.42 21.48
C ILE A 376 -7.58 -14.10 21.62
N ARG A 377 -6.86 -13.04 21.97
CA ARG A 377 -7.36 -11.67 22.05
C ARG A 377 -6.50 -10.77 21.17
N ILE A 378 -7.14 -9.97 20.32
CA ILE A 378 -6.51 -9.02 19.43
C ILE A 378 -7.06 -7.64 19.75
N GLU A 379 -6.19 -6.71 20.09
CA GLU A 379 -6.54 -5.33 20.35
C GLU A 379 -6.22 -4.46 19.13
N LEU A 380 -7.19 -3.66 18.71
CA LEU A 380 -7.09 -2.77 17.57
C LEU A 380 -6.97 -1.31 18.04
N SER A 381 -6.50 -0.42 17.19
CA SER A 381 -6.56 1.03 17.42
C SER A 381 -7.99 1.53 17.26
N PRO A 382 -8.40 2.60 18.01
CA PRO A 382 -9.67 3.28 17.82
C PRO A 382 -9.92 3.78 16.38
N GLU A 383 -8.87 4.06 15.62
CA GLU A 383 -8.97 4.41 14.19
C GLU A 383 -9.62 3.31 13.34
N SER A 384 -9.56 2.05 13.81
CA SER A 384 -10.18 0.89 13.18
C SER A 384 -11.69 0.78 13.44
N ALA A 385 -12.27 1.57 14.37
CA ALA A 385 -13.63 1.41 14.89
C ALA A 385 -14.74 1.53 13.85
N ASN A 386 -14.49 2.23 12.75
CA ASN A 386 -15.49 2.45 11.70
C ASN A 386 -15.55 1.34 10.64
N LEU A 387 -14.68 0.33 10.76
CA LEU A 387 -14.64 -0.79 9.81
C LEU A 387 -15.36 -2.02 10.41
N PRO A 388 -16.17 -2.73 9.61
CA PRO A 388 -16.82 -3.95 10.04
C PRO A 388 -15.81 -5.10 10.05
N LEU A 389 -15.11 -5.26 11.16
CA LEU A 389 -14.06 -6.25 11.35
C LEU A 389 -14.56 -7.47 12.12
N VAL A 390 -14.10 -8.64 11.70
CA VAL A 390 -14.28 -9.92 12.38
C VAL A 390 -12.95 -10.62 12.52
N LEU A 391 -12.81 -11.47 13.53
CA LEU A 391 -11.75 -12.46 13.60
C LEU A 391 -12.17 -13.66 12.77
N ARG A 392 -11.26 -14.20 11.97
CA ARG A 392 -11.47 -15.38 11.14
C ARG A 392 -10.46 -16.46 11.53
N PHE A 393 -10.95 -17.67 11.78
CA PHE A 393 -10.13 -18.88 11.79
C PHE A 393 -10.41 -19.67 10.51
N ALA A 394 -9.37 -20.24 9.92
CA ALA A 394 -9.50 -21.07 8.74
C ALA A 394 -8.69 -22.35 8.81
N GLN A 395 -9.21 -23.37 8.14
CA GLN A 395 -8.60 -24.67 7.90
C GLN A 395 -8.68 -25.02 6.42
N ASN A 396 -7.86 -25.99 6.02
CA ASN A 396 -7.86 -26.56 4.68
C ASN A 396 -7.84 -25.52 3.57
N LYS A 397 -6.86 -24.58 3.66
CA LYS A 397 -6.68 -23.47 2.71
C LYS A 397 -7.96 -22.61 2.54
N GLY A 398 -8.68 -22.36 3.62
CA GLY A 398 -9.87 -21.52 3.65
C GLY A 398 -11.16 -22.21 3.19
N LYS A 399 -11.20 -23.55 3.09
CA LYS A 399 -12.45 -24.27 2.78
C LYS A 399 -13.40 -24.39 3.97
N CYS A 400 -12.84 -24.34 5.19
CA CYS A 400 -13.60 -24.29 6.44
C CYS A 400 -13.23 -23.02 7.17
N GLU A 401 -14.21 -22.21 7.52
CA GLU A 401 -13.99 -20.93 8.19
C GLU A 401 -14.96 -20.74 9.35
N LYS A 402 -14.44 -20.22 10.46
CA LYS A 402 -15.23 -19.74 11.60
C LYS A 402 -14.99 -18.25 11.79
N TYR A 403 -16.03 -17.50 12.13
CA TYR A 403 -15.99 -16.05 12.28
C TYR A 403 -16.47 -15.65 13.65
N PHE A 404 -15.78 -14.66 14.24
CA PHE A 404 -16.05 -14.16 15.57
C PHE A 404 -16.17 -12.63 15.49
N TYR A 405 -17.29 -12.11 15.95
CA TYR A 405 -17.49 -10.66 16.01
C TYR A 405 -16.72 -10.05 17.18
N GLN A 406 -16.56 -8.74 17.16
CA GLN A 406 -15.92 -8.01 18.26
C GLN A 406 -16.65 -8.31 19.58
N VAL A 407 -15.88 -8.51 20.64
CA VAL A 407 -16.39 -8.71 22.01
C VAL A 407 -16.46 -7.40 22.80
N ALA A 408 -15.74 -6.39 22.33
CA ALA A 408 -15.76 -5.01 22.83
C ALA A 408 -15.31 -4.07 21.70
N PRO A 409 -15.44 -2.73 21.83
CA PRO A 409 -14.91 -1.80 20.84
C PRO A 409 -13.43 -2.07 20.60
N ASN A 410 -13.05 -2.29 19.34
CA ASN A 410 -11.67 -2.57 18.92
C ASN A 410 -11.03 -3.81 19.58
N VAL A 411 -11.82 -4.76 20.04
CA VAL A 411 -11.33 -6.02 20.62
C VAL A 411 -11.98 -7.19 19.88
N LEU A 412 -11.15 -8.02 19.28
CA LEU A 412 -11.50 -9.31 18.72
C LEU A 412 -11.01 -10.41 19.67
N GLU A 413 -11.87 -11.33 20.02
CA GLU A 413 -11.53 -12.47 20.89
C GLU A 413 -12.24 -13.72 20.42
N ALA A 414 -11.60 -14.87 20.54
CA ALA A 414 -12.17 -16.15 20.19
C ALA A 414 -11.55 -17.27 21.03
N LYS A 415 -12.33 -18.30 21.33
CA LYS A 415 -11.81 -19.57 21.86
C LYS A 415 -11.01 -20.31 20.78
N LEU A 416 -9.85 -20.80 21.14
CA LEU A 416 -8.96 -21.48 20.18
C LEU A 416 -9.49 -22.86 19.74
N ASP A 417 -10.44 -23.45 20.45
CA ASP A 417 -11.22 -24.60 19.99
C ASP A 417 -12.30 -24.20 18.96
N GLY A 418 -12.51 -22.90 18.79
CA GLY A 418 -13.50 -22.36 17.88
C GLY A 418 -14.94 -22.66 18.27
N SER A 419 -15.22 -23.02 19.53
CA SER A 419 -16.57 -23.41 20.00
C SER A 419 -17.53 -22.21 20.09
N ASP A 420 -17.01 -20.99 20.28
CA ASP A 420 -17.77 -19.75 20.44
C ASP A 420 -17.97 -18.96 19.15
N TYR A 421 -17.89 -19.63 18.00
CA TYR A 421 -18.08 -18.95 16.71
C TYR A 421 -19.48 -18.35 16.54
N ASP A 422 -19.54 -17.18 15.96
CA ASP A 422 -20.79 -16.50 15.60
C ASP A 422 -21.36 -16.98 14.26
N MET A 423 -20.49 -17.31 13.31
CA MET A 423 -20.85 -17.78 11.97
C MET A 423 -19.83 -18.78 11.43
N THR A 424 -20.26 -19.63 10.50
CA THR A 424 -19.37 -20.48 9.71
C THR A 424 -19.60 -20.27 8.21
N SER A 425 -18.56 -20.53 7.43
CA SER A 425 -18.65 -20.73 5.99
C SER A 425 -17.94 -22.04 5.68
N GLU A 426 -18.72 -23.09 5.47
CA GLU A 426 -18.18 -24.44 5.31
C GLU A 426 -18.48 -24.97 3.92
N ASN A 427 -17.45 -25.04 3.08
CA ASN A 427 -17.45 -25.92 1.91
C ASN A 427 -17.09 -27.35 2.30
N GLU A 428 -16.40 -27.51 3.44
CA GLU A 428 -16.04 -28.77 4.09
C GLU A 428 -16.29 -28.64 5.60
N LYS A 429 -16.50 -29.77 6.30
CA LYS A 429 -16.70 -29.75 7.76
C LYS A 429 -15.39 -29.38 8.48
N TRP A 430 -15.51 -28.57 9.52
CA TRP A 430 -14.42 -28.26 10.42
C TRP A 430 -13.90 -29.57 11.06
N ASN A 431 -12.59 -29.74 11.04
CA ASN A 431 -11.92 -30.91 11.58
C ASN A 431 -10.99 -30.51 12.73
N ASP A 432 -11.39 -30.78 13.95
CA ASP A 432 -10.64 -30.40 15.16
C ASP A 432 -9.21 -30.98 15.18
N SER A 433 -8.98 -32.13 14.50
CA SER A 433 -7.64 -32.74 14.45
C SER A 433 -6.65 -31.98 13.58
N LEU A 434 -7.10 -31.14 12.67
CA LEU A 434 -6.22 -30.34 11.79
C LEU A 434 -5.71 -29.05 12.45
N GLY A 435 -6.35 -28.62 13.53
CA GLY A 435 -6.03 -27.34 14.17
C GLY A 435 -6.37 -26.12 13.29
N ILE A 436 -5.97 -24.95 13.74
CA ILE A 436 -6.13 -23.69 13.00
C ILE A 436 -4.92 -23.51 12.07
N GLU A 437 -5.16 -23.26 10.78
CA GLU A 437 -4.09 -22.96 9.82
C GLU A 437 -3.86 -21.45 9.65
N GLU A 438 -4.94 -20.66 9.73
CA GLU A 438 -4.87 -19.20 9.58
C GLU A 438 -5.73 -18.50 10.61
N ILE A 439 -5.22 -17.40 11.14
CA ILE A 439 -5.93 -16.44 12.00
C ILE A 439 -5.85 -15.07 11.31
N ASN A 440 -7.00 -14.46 10.99
CA ASN A 440 -7.02 -13.21 10.28
C ASN A 440 -7.97 -12.19 10.93
N VAL A 441 -7.59 -10.91 10.90
CA VAL A 441 -8.51 -9.79 10.97
C VAL A 441 -9.10 -9.61 9.56
N ARG A 442 -10.43 -9.69 9.43
CA ARG A 442 -11.12 -9.67 8.14
C ARG A 442 -12.19 -8.60 8.09
N LEU A 443 -12.31 -7.92 6.96
CA LEU A 443 -13.48 -7.12 6.63
C LEU A 443 -14.68 -8.04 6.37
N TRP A 444 -15.84 -7.67 6.87
CA TRP A 444 -17.06 -8.48 6.70
C TRP A 444 -18.23 -7.65 6.21
N GLY A 445 -18.63 -7.86 4.96
CA GLY A 445 -19.79 -7.18 4.37
C GLY A 445 -19.64 -5.68 4.26
N ALA A 446 -18.43 -5.18 4.15
CA ALA A 446 -18.16 -3.75 4.06
C ALA A 446 -18.73 -3.15 2.78
N LYS A 447 -19.82 -2.39 2.89
CA LYS A 447 -20.41 -1.66 1.75
C LYS A 447 -19.55 -0.50 1.24
N ALA A 448 -18.53 -0.07 1.99
CA ALA A 448 -17.80 1.17 1.72
C ALA A 448 -16.39 1.22 2.33
N VAL A 449 -15.55 0.19 2.16
CA VAL A 449 -14.11 0.31 2.41
C VAL A 449 -13.49 1.02 1.22
N LYS A 450 -12.71 2.05 1.47
CA LYS A 450 -12.00 2.79 0.44
C LYS A 450 -10.55 2.32 0.39
N ALA A 451 -9.92 2.44 -0.77
CA ALA A 451 -8.48 2.26 -0.87
C ALA A 451 -7.77 3.24 0.08
N GLY A 452 -6.88 2.71 0.92
CA GLY A 452 -6.17 3.49 1.93
C GLY A 452 -6.83 3.55 3.31
N ASP A 453 -8.05 2.98 3.49
CA ASP A 453 -8.61 2.77 4.84
C ASP A 453 -7.69 1.84 5.63
N ARG A 454 -7.50 2.11 6.92
CA ARG A 454 -6.52 1.41 7.76
C ARG A 454 -7.13 0.73 8.96
N THR A 455 -6.54 -0.40 9.31
CA THR A 455 -6.73 -1.08 10.59
C THR A 455 -5.37 -1.23 11.25
N ILE A 456 -5.24 -0.87 12.52
CA ILE A 456 -4.00 -1.00 13.27
C ILE A 456 -4.21 -2.06 14.34
N VAL A 457 -3.48 -3.16 14.24
CA VAL A 457 -3.40 -4.19 15.28
C VAL A 457 -2.34 -3.77 16.29
N LYS A 458 -2.75 -3.52 17.53
CA LYS A 458 -1.84 -3.10 18.61
C LYS A 458 -1.13 -4.27 19.25
N SER A 459 -1.89 -5.33 19.51
CA SER A 459 -1.37 -6.51 20.17
C SER A 459 -2.18 -7.75 19.84
N VAL A 460 -1.54 -8.90 19.92
CA VAL A 460 -2.17 -10.20 19.97
C VAL A 460 -1.72 -10.91 21.26
N THR A 461 -2.66 -11.49 21.99
CA THR A 461 -2.38 -12.17 23.25
C THR A 461 -3.06 -13.52 23.26
N LEU A 462 -2.30 -14.56 23.60
CA LEU A 462 -2.82 -15.90 23.86
C LEU A 462 -3.10 -16.05 25.36
N LEU A 463 -4.35 -16.35 25.72
CA LEU A 463 -4.82 -16.46 27.08
C LEU A 463 -4.91 -17.93 27.51
N LYS A 464 -4.35 -18.27 28.67
CA LYS A 464 -4.33 -19.63 29.22
C LYS A 464 -5.61 -20.00 29.98
N GLU A 465 -6.34 -19.01 30.44
CA GLU A 465 -7.55 -19.18 31.26
C GLU A 465 -8.75 -18.49 30.61
N ASP A 466 -9.94 -19.02 30.87
CA ASP A 466 -11.21 -18.39 30.55
C ASP A 466 -11.55 -17.41 31.68
N ASN A 467 -11.17 -16.15 31.52
CA ASN A 467 -11.54 -15.08 32.46
C ASN A 467 -12.96 -14.55 32.17
N GLU A 468 -13.93 -15.47 31.98
CA GLU A 468 -15.32 -15.06 31.80
C GLU A 468 -15.91 -14.58 33.12
N ILE A 469 -16.45 -13.37 33.14
CA ILE A 469 -17.26 -12.88 34.27
C ILE A 469 -18.53 -13.75 34.33
N PRO A 470 -18.84 -14.42 35.48
CA PRO A 470 -20.05 -15.21 35.60
C PRO A 470 -21.30 -14.34 35.35
N GLN A 471 -22.15 -14.75 34.43
CA GLN A 471 -23.43 -14.03 34.24
C GLN A 471 -24.39 -14.28 35.38
N PRO A 472 -25.23 -13.28 35.76
CA PRO A 472 -26.34 -13.47 36.67
C PRO A 472 -27.29 -14.57 36.18
N GLU A 473 -27.79 -15.39 37.07
CA GLU A 473 -28.74 -16.46 36.75
C GLU A 473 -29.99 -15.92 36.02
N SER A 474 -30.40 -14.68 36.31
CA SER A 474 -31.52 -14.01 35.67
C SER A 474 -31.33 -13.80 34.17
N LEU A 475 -30.10 -13.89 33.65
CA LEU A 475 -29.76 -13.77 32.22
C LEU A 475 -29.43 -15.12 31.57
N VAL A 476 -29.57 -16.22 32.33
CA VAL A 476 -29.31 -17.59 31.83
C VAL A 476 -30.64 -18.33 31.66
N LEU A 477 -30.87 -18.89 30.49
CA LEU A 477 -32.03 -19.71 30.21
C LEU A 477 -31.61 -21.10 29.79
N ASN A 478 -32.02 -22.14 30.53
CA ASN A 478 -31.66 -23.54 30.27
C ASN A 478 -30.15 -23.74 30.00
N GLY A 479 -29.31 -23.05 30.77
CA GLY A 479 -27.84 -23.10 30.64
C GLY A 479 -27.27 -22.20 29.53
N ALA A 480 -28.09 -21.66 28.63
CA ALA A 480 -27.62 -20.72 27.63
C ALA A 480 -27.52 -19.29 28.22
N LYS A 481 -26.35 -18.68 28.07
CA LYS A 481 -26.07 -17.31 28.52
C LYS A 481 -26.58 -16.27 27.52
N LEU A 482 -26.95 -15.07 28.00
CA LEU A 482 -27.16 -13.91 27.11
C LEU A 482 -25.89 -13.70 26.26
N GLY A 483 -26.04 -13.58 24.97
CA GLY A 483 -24.93 -13.49 24.01
C GLY A 483 -24.42 -14.84 23.51
N SER A 484 -24.98 -15.98 23.91
CA SER A 484 -24.72 -17.28 23.27
C SER A 484 -25.19 -17.31 21.81
N LYS A 485 -26.11 -16.39 21.46
CA LYS A 485 -26.41 -15.98 20.09
C LYS A 485 -26.21 -14.48 19.98
N LYS A 486 -25.25 -14.04 19.20
CA LYS A 486 -24.97 -12.61 18.96
C LYS A 486 -24.50 -12.39 17.53
N MET A 487 -24.64 -11.16 17.06
CA MET A 487 -24.09 -10.69 15.79
C MET A 487 -23.93 -9.17 15.87
N ARG A 488 -22.71 -8.68 15.69
CA ARG A 488 -22.37 -7.24 15.64
C ARG A 488 -22.79 -6.48 16.91
N VAL A 489 -22.65 -7.12 18.03
CA VAL A 489 -22.86 -6.55 19.37
C VAL A 489 -21.80 -7.10 20.30
N TRP A 490 -21.60 -6.41 21.42
CA TRP A 490 -20.83 -6.94 22.54
C TRP A 490 -21.60 -6.70 23.84
N LEU A 491 -21.33 -7.51 24.82
CA LEU A 491 -21.79 -7.33 26.17
C LEU A 491 -20.69 -6.63 26.98
N ASP A 492 -21.05 -5.59 27.73
CA ASP A 492 -20.10 -4.99 28.66
C ASP A 492 -20.03 -5.80 29.98
N GLU A 493 -19.25 -5.31 30.94
CA GLU A 493 -19.04 -5.95 32.25
C GLU A 493 -20.32 -6.11 33.09
N ASN A 494 -21.36 -5.32 32.77
CA ASN A 494 -22.68 -5.38 33.36
C ASN A 494 -23.69 -6.15 32.51
N PHE A 495 -23.23 -6.85 31.47
CA PHE A 495 -24.03 -7.58 30.51
C PHE A 495 -25.03 -6.73 29.70
N ALA A 496 -24.83 -5.40 29.66
CA ALA A 496 -25.60 -4.57 28.76
C ALA A 496 -25.19 -4.84 27.29
N ILE A 497 -26.18 -4.99 26.42
CA ILE A 497 -25.99 -5.16 24.98
C ILE A 497 -25.57 -3.82 24.40
N ASN A 498 -24.36 -3.73 23.87
CA ASN A 498 -23.87 -2.57 23.15
C ASN A 498 -24.08 -2.82 21.64
N TRP A 499 -24.91 -2.00 21.02
CA TRP A 499 -25.23 -2.09 19.61
C TRP A 499 -24.15 -1.42 18.77
N ASN A 500 -23.58 -2.16 17.84
CA ASN A 500 -22.54 -1.64 16.95
C ASN A 500 -23.18 -1.00 15.72
N ASN A 501 -22.88 0.28 15.49
CA ASN A 501 -23.34 1.04 14.33
C ASN A 501 -22.48 0.79 13.06
N ALA A 502 -21.88 -0.36 12.88
CA ALA A 502 -21.11 -0.66 11.67
C ALA A 502 -22.01 -0.74 10.43
N LYS A 503 -22.63 0.38 10.03
CA LYS A 503 -23.35 0.63 8.75
C LYS A 503 -24.03 -0.60 8.11
N THR A 504 -24.53 -1.51 8.92
CA THR A 504 -25.10 -2.78 8.47
C THR A 504 -26.44 -2.97 9.13
N ASP A 505 -27.40 -3.37 8.34
CA ASP A 505 -28.82 -3.41 8.70
C ASP A 505 -29.20 -4.55 9.67
N TYR A 506 -28.21 -5.20 10.33
CA TYR A 506 -28.50 -6.40 11.11
C TYR A 506 -27.58 -6.60 12.31
N SER A 507 -28.12 -6.39 13.50
CA SER A 507 -27.46 -6.67 14.78
C SER A 507 -28.43 -7.46 15.65
N MET A 508 -27.93 -8.42 16.43
CA MET A 508 -28.76 -9.20 17.34
C MET A 508 -27.98 -9.66 18.56
N CYS A 509 -28.68 -9.84 19.67
CA CYS A 509 -28.14 -10.46 20.88
C CYS A 509 -29.22 -11.27 21.59
N GLY A 510 -28.86 -12.46 22.07
CA GLY A 510 -29.80 -13.29 22.80
C GLY A 510 -29.23 -14.66 23.13
N TRP A 511 -30.08 -15.66 23.08
CA TRP A 511 -29.83 -17.01 23.55
C TRP A 511 -29.94 -18.02 22.42
N LYS A 512 -29.03 -18.98 22.37
CA LYS A 512 -29.10 -20.18 21.53
C LYS A 512 -29.32 -21.38 22.43
N LEU A 513 -30.46 -22.03 22.31
CA LEU A 513 -30.91 -23.09 23.17
C LEU A 513 -30.94 -24.42 22.42
N GLU A 514 -30.50 -25.49 23.05
CA GLU A 514 -30.64 -26.85 22.50
C GLU A 514 -32.06 -27.35 22.62
N LYS A 515 -32.80 -26.90 23.64
CA LYS A 515 -34.19 -27.24 23.94
C LYS A 515 -34.84 -26.10 24.72
N LEU A 516 -36.11 -25.91 24.54
CA LEU A 516 -36.92 -24.98 25.31
C LEU A 516 -38.21 -25.69 25.74
N ASP A 517 -38.42 -25.81 27.05
CA ASP A 517 -39.61 -26.36 27.67
C ASP A 517 -40.35 -25.26 28.42
N GLY A 518 -41.69 -25.19 28.29
CA GLY A 518 -42.56 -24.26 28.98
C GLY A 518 -43.63 -23.65 28.08
N ASP A 519 -44.51 -22.86 28.68
CA ASP A 519 -45.67 -22.32 28.02
C ASP A 519 -45.54 -20.81 27.70
N ILE A 520 -44.88 -20.07 28.57
CA ILE A 520 -44.74 -18.61 28.49
C ILE A 520 -43.28 -18.23 28.59
N LEU A 521 -42.78 -17.55 27.58
CA LEU A 521 -41.48 -16.86 27.63
C LEU A 521 -41.70 -15.41 28.04
N GLU A 522 -40.97 -14.97 29.07
CA GLU A 522 -40.95 -13.55 29.48
C GLU A 522 -39.53 -13.00 29.51
N ILE A 523 -39.32 -11.87 28.84
CA ILE A 523 -38.06 -11.12 28.84
C ILE A 523 -38.37 -9.69 29.26
N LYS A 524 -37.70 -9.21 30.32
CA LYS A 524 -37.80 -7.84 30.74
C LYS A 524 -36.52 -7.06 30.43
N VAL A 525 -36.69 -5.92 29.81
CA VAL A 525 -35.64 -4.97 29.50
C VAL A 525 -35.79 -3.78 30.42
N THR A 526 -34.75 -3.46 31.21
CA THR A 526 -34.78 -2.34 32.15
C THR A 526 -34.67 -1.00 31.45
N SER A 527 -33.82 -0.95 30.41
CA SER A 527 -33.63 0.24 29.59
C SER A 527 -33.16 -0.12 28.18
N THR A 528 -33.53 0.71 27.24
CA THR A 528 -33.06 0.60 25.85
C THR A 528 -32.97 1.96 25.18
N ASP A 529 -31.88 2.21 24.44
CA ASP A 529 -31.67 3.40 23.63
C ASP A 529 -32.15 3.24 22.19
N VAL A 530 -32.67 2.04 21.85
CA VAL A 530 -33.14 1.71 20.51
C VAL A 530 -34.51 1.05 20.58
N PRO A 531 -35.39 1.24 19.60
CA PRO A 531 -36.59 0.45 19.47
C PRO A 531 -36.23 -1.03 19.28
N LEU A 532 -36.80 -1.91 20.07
CA LEU A 532 -36.48 -3.34 20.08
C LEU A 532 -37.55 -4.19 19.41
N ARG A 533 -37.07 -5.29 18.89
CA ARG A 533 -37.87 -6.42 18.43
C ARG A 533 -37.30 -7.70 19.06
N LEU A 534 -38.18 -8.51 19.64
CA LEU A 534 -37.85 -9.89 19.99
C LEU A 534 -38.10 -10.78 18.78
N ARG A 535 -37.20 -11.69 18.45
CA ARG A 535 -37.38 -12.71 17.45
C ARG A 535 -37.10 -14.09 18.05
N ILE A 536 -37.97 -15.03 17.74
CA ILE A 536 -37.76 -16.45 18.06
C ILE A 536 -37.73 -17.23 16.75
N ARG A 537 -36.72 -18.08 16.64
CA ARG A 537 -36.51 -18.99 15.51
C ARG A 537 -36.32 -20.40 16.05
N GLU A 538 -37.16 -21.35 15.69
CA GLU A 538 -36.97 -22.75 16.08
C GLU A 538 -36.48 -23.59 14.90
N TYR A 539 -35.72 -24.64 15.20
CA TYR A 539 -35.01 -25.39 14.17
C TYR A 539 -35.82 -26.58 13.62
N ALA A 540 -36.70 -27.20 14.40
CA ALA A 540 -37.42 -28.41 14.00
C ALA A 540 -38.30 -28.19 12.75
N ASN A 541 -39.12 -27.13 12.74
CA ASN A 541 -39.99 -26.78 11.64
C ASN A 541 -39.55 -25.55 10.84
N LYS A 542 -38.39 -24.94 11.24
CA LYS A 542 -37.90 -23.69 10.66
C LYS A 542 -38.87 -22.52 10.78
N ASN A 543 -39.63 -22.46 11.87
CA ASN A 543 -40.55 -21.35 12.13
C ASN A 543 -39.78 -20.15 12.72
N GLU A 544 -40.20 -18.96 12.31
CA GLU A 544 -39.67 -17.70 12.82
C GLU A 544 -40.84 -16.74 13.08
N SER A 545 -40.87 -16.13 14.25
CA SER A 545 -41.81 -15.08 14.61
C SER A 545 -41.12 -13.93 15.35
N SER A 546 -41.70 -12.74 15.25
CA SER A 546 -41.14 -11.57 15.89
C SER A 546 -42.23 -10.66 16.49
N TRP A 547 -41.87 -10.01 17.58
CA TRP A 547 -42.75 -9.09 18.33
C TRP A 547 -42.03 -7.77 18.54
N LEU A 548 -42.71 -6.66 18.30
CA LEU A 548 -42.17 -5.33 18.59
C LEU A 548 -42.42 -5.02 20.07
N ASP A 549 -41.43 -4.29 20.67
CA ASP A 549 -41.64 -3.67 21.96
C ASP A 549 -42.77 -2.63 21.85
N ASP A 550 -43.77 -2.78 22.67
CA ASP A 550 -44.96 -1.87 22.76
C ASP A 550 -44.74 -0.66 23.70
N GLY A 551 -43.49 -0.52 24.17
CA GLY A 551 -43.09 0.52 25.15
C GLY A 551 -43.19 0.09 26.62
N THR A 552 -43.67 -1.14 26.87
CA THR A 552 -43.65 -1.69 28.25
C THR A 552 -42.28 -2.28 28.61
N HIS A 553 -41.44 -2.54 27.61
CA HIS A 553 -40.14 -3.20 27.74
C HIS A 553 -40.24 -4.62 28.33
N ILE A 554 -41.42 -5.25 28.19
CA ILE A 554 -41.71 -6.62 28.62
C ILE A 554 -42.23 -7.41 27.44
N PHE A 555 -41.45 -8.39 26.99
CA PHE A 555 -41.92 -9.36 25.99
C PHE A 555 -42.49 -10.57 26.72
N ARG A 556 -43.81 -10.77 26.65
CA ARG A 556 -44.47 -11.94 27.22
C ARG A 556 -45.17 -12.74 26.12
N ILE A 557 -44.63 -13.88 25.79
CA ILE A 557 -44.98 -14.69 24.62
C ILE A 557 -45.52 -16.03 25.05
N ASN A 558 -46.73 -16.37 24.60
CA ASN A 558 -47.27 -17.72 24.72
C ASN A 558 -46.67 -18.62 23.65
N LEU A 559 -45.81 -19.54 24.06
CA LEU A 559 -45.08 -20.46 23.18
C LEU A 559 -46.01 -21.53 22.53
N LYS A 560 -47.20 -21.75 23.07
CA LYS A 560 -48.20 -22.66 22.55
C LYS A 560 -49.18 -21.99 21.55
N ASP A 561 -49.13 -20.67 21.44
CA ASP A 561 -50.08 -19.94 20.58
C ASP A 561 -49.73 -20.16 19.10
N LYS A 562 -50.72 -20.68 18.35
CA LYS A 562 -50.59 -20.96 16.93
C LYS A 562 -50.78 -19.71 16.04
N LYS A 563 -51.31 -18.63 16.62
CA LYS A 563 -51.56 -17.37 15.90
C LYS A 563 -50.50 -16.34 16.27
N GLN A 564 -49.31 -16.55 15.80
CA GLN A 564 -48.25 -15.57 15.98
C GLN A 564 -48.30 -14.57 14.82
N GLU A 565 -48.61 -13.33 15.15
CA GLU A 565 -48.61 -12.26 14.15
C GLU A 565 -47.15 -11.91 13.80
N SER A 566 -46.70 -12.32 12.63
CA SER A 566 -45.47 -11.79 12.08
C SER A 566 -45.71 -10.34 11.65
N ARG A 567 -45.30 -9.38 12.45
CA ARG A 567 -45.26 -7.96 12.05
C ARG A 567 -43.87 -7.63 11.56
N GLY A 568 -43.60 -7.86 10.28
CA GLY A 568 -42.35 -7.44 9.67
C GLY A 568 -42.31 -7.73 8.19
N SER A 569 -41.95 -6.75 7.38
CA SER A 569 -41.77 -6.84 5.93
C SER A 569 -40.51 -7.61 5.51
N TRP A 570 -40.31 -8.81 6.02
CA TRP A 570 -39.26 -9.67 5.50
C TRP A 570 -39.76 -10.37 4.25
N LYS A 571 -39.09 -10.15 3.12
CA LYS A 571 -39.26 -11.00 1.94
C LYS A 571 -38.97 -12.42 2.39
N ALA A 572 -39.95 -13.30 2.19
CA ALA A 572 -39.98 -14.67 2.63
C ALA A 572 -38.60 -15.36 2.53
N SER A 573 -37.90 -15.46 3.64
CA SER A 573 -36.84 -16.43 3.82
C SER A 573 -37.47 -17.82 3.93
N GLU A 574 -36.69 -18.88 3.76
CA GLU A 574 -37.20 -20.26 3.94
C GLU A 574 -37.85 -20.50 5.31
N TRP A 575 -37.51 -19.65 6.30
CA TRP A 575 -37.99 -19.68 7.68
C TRP A 575 -39.44 -19.17 7.85
N ASN A 576 -39.98 -18.33 6.99
CA ASN A 576 -41.31 -17.71 7.13
C ASN A 576 -42.44 -18.48 6.45
N LYS A 577 -42.19 -19.70 6.01
CA LYS A 577 -43.19 -20.46 5.22
C LYS A 577 -44.08 -21.38 6.04
N ASN A 578 -43.82 -21.56 7.33
CA ASN A 578 -44.48 -22.55 8.15
C ASN A 578 -45.46 -21.92 9.16
N THR A 579 -46.74 -22.23 9.06
CA THR A 579 -47.79 -21.80 9.98
C THR A 579 -48.04 -22.78 11.13
N LYS A 580 -47.14 -23.73 11.36
CA LYS A 580 -47.24 -24.71 12.44
C LYS A 580 -46.91 -24.07 13.78
N ALA A 581 -47.38 -24.68 14.88
CA ALA A 581 -46.91 -24.33 16.23
C ALA A 581 -45.40 -24.52 16.34
N PHE A 582 -44.75 -23.76 17.20
CA PHE A 582 -43.32 -23.97 17.50
C PHE A 582 -43.06 -25.37 18.02
N ASP A 583 -41.98 -25.95 17.53
CA ASP A 583 -41.42 -27.20 18.05
C ASP A 583 -39.95 -26.94 18.47
N PHE A 584 -39.73 -26.81 19.75
CA PHE A 584 -38.43 -26.50 20.30
C PHE A 584 -37.56 -27.76 20.60
N SER A 585 -38.00 -28.95 20.17
CA SER A 585 -37.33 -30.22 20.44
C SER A 585 -35.92 -30.29 19.82
N GLN A 586 -35.65 -29.52 18.78
CA GLN A 586 -34.35 -29.43 18.13
C GLN A 586 -33.61 -28.10 18.43
N GLY A 587 -34.08 -27.36 19.43
CA GLY A 587 -33.50 -26.09 19.82
C GLY A 587 -34.08 -24.85 19.13
N CYS A 588 -33.68 -23.71 19.59
CA CYS A 588 -34.10 -22.42 19.06
C CYS A 588 -33.08 -21.28 19.31
N GLU A 589 -33.32 -20.17 18.60
CA GLU A 589 -32.70 -18.88 18.90
C GLU A 589 -33.78 -17.92 19.40
N ILE A 590 -33.48 -17.23 20.50
CA ILE A 590 -34.31 -16.15 21.05
C ILE A 590 -33.39 -14.92 21.06
N VAL A 591 -33.72 -13.91 20.23
CA VAL A 591 -32.83 -12.77 20.06
C VAL A 591 -33.57 -11.43 20.13
N LEU A 592 -32.96 -10.45 20.74
CA LEU A 592 -33.32 -9.04 20.66
C LEU A 592 -32.61 -8.40 19.48
N GLU A 593 -33.34 -7.59 18.74
CA GLU A 593 -32.84 -6.87 17.55
C GLU A 593 -33.34 -5.43 17.57
N PRO A 594 -32.52 -4.45 17.15
CA PRO A 594 -33.01 -3.08 16.95
C PRO A 594 -33.91 -3.02 15.70
N VAL A 595 -34.99 -2.27 15.82
CA VAL A 595 -35.90 -2.02 14.67
C VAL A 595 -35.31 -0.90 13.83
N ASN A 596 -35.28 -1.09 12.50
CA ASN A 596 -34.81 -0.10 11.52
C ASN A 596 -33.31 0.27 11.55
N GLY A 597 -32.46 -0.56 12.10
CA GLY A 597 -31.03 -0.73 11.81
C GLY A 597 -30.08 0.46 11.77
N VAL A 598 -30.53 1.72 11.91
CA VAL A 598 -29.68 2.90 11.84
C VAL A 598 -29.68 3.63 13.18
N PHE A 599 -28.68 3.38 13.98
CA PHE A 599 -28.48 4.06 15.27
C PHE A 599 -27.02 4.49 15.40
N LYS A 600 -26.75 5.45 16.28
CA LYS A 600 -25.39 5.92 16.57
C LYS A 600 -24.67 4.94 17.50
N ASP A 601 -23.34 4.86 17.39
CA ASP A 601 -22.51 4.12 18.33
C ASP A 601 -22.80 4.53 19.79
N GLY A 602 -22.61 3.58 20.68
CA GLY A 602 -22.82 3.79 22.12
C GLY A 602 -24.27 3.59 22.59
N LYS A 603 -25.17 3.16 21.70
CA LYS A 603 -26.52 2.79 22.09
C LYS A 603 -26.53 1.43 22.81
N LYS A 604 -27.26 1.35 23.92
CA LYS A 604 -27.29 0.19 24.81
C LYS A 604 -28.69 -0.32 25.06
N THR A 605 -28.77 -1.60 25.43
CA THR A 605 -29.97 -2.24 25.97
C THR A 605 -29.56 -3.07 27.18
N VAL A 606 -30.25 -2.88 28.30
CA VAL A 606 -30.04 -3.62 29.55
C VAL A 606 -31.19 -4.60 29.74
N VAL A 607 -30.86 -5.89 29.72
CA VAL A 607 -31.84 -6.95 30.02
C VAL A 607 -31.80 -7.23 31.51
N GLU A 608 -32.95 -7.25 32.15
CA GLU A 608 -33.10 -7.52 33.58
C GLU A 608 -33.18 -9.01 33.86
N TYR A 609 -34.03 -9.70 33.09
CA TYR A 609 -34.14 -11.14 33.18
C TYR A 609 -34.76 -11.76 31.93
N ILE A 610 -34.56 -13.07 31.84
CA ILE A 610 -35.31 -13.99 30.96
C ILE A 610 -35.80 -15.16 31.82
N LYS A 611 -37.04 -15.56 31.62
CA LYS A 611 -37.63 -16.76 32.26
C LYS A 611 -38.64 -17.43 31.36
N VAL A 612 -38.88 -18.71 31.65
CA VAL A 612 -39.95 -19.50 31.05
C VAL A 612 -40.78 -20.10 32.14
N GLU A 613 -42.11 -19.97 32.02
CA GLU A 613 -43.11 -20.51 32.95
C GLU A 613 -43.88 -21.64 32.33
#